data_ac183c788ee81724e32e949e653a8359
#
_entry.id   ac183c788ee81724e32e949e653a8359
#
_cell.length_a   1.000
_cell.length_b   1.000
_cell.length_c   1.000
_cell.angle_alpha   90.00
_cell.angle_beta   90.00
_cell.angle_gamma   90.00
#
_symmetry.space_group_name_H-M   'P 1'
#
loop_
_entity.id
_entity.type
_entity.pdbx_description
1 polymer ?
#
loop_
_entity_poly.entity_id
_entity_poly.type
_entity_poly.pdbx_seq_one_letter_code
_entity_poly.pdbx_strand_id
1 'polypeptide(L)'
;MRCYRELKETKRLNLSIGSLGGGNHFIELDKDESGLFYLVVHTGSRNLGKQVADNYQKLAVKCQSGWAELMEEQNRLIAEYKQAGRKDELQDVIRELHNSFKMRKPTIPPDLSYLEGTYREDYLYDMRLCQQWAKINRRMITGLIMDYLIRQGYADMCEDNLQFESIHNYISDDNIIRKGAISANAGEKCIIPLNMRDGSLICIGKGNGDWNCSAPHGAGRIMSRSQAFQNISLDDYARSMQGIYTECVNEETKDESPMVYKPKDEIIRNINDTVSVVNVIKPVYNFKAAE
;
A
#
# COMPACT_ATOMS: atom_id res chain seq x y z
N MET A 1 -3.46 -18.13 -1.89
CA MET A 1 -2.22 -17.37 -2.15
C MET A 1 -1.19 -18.35 -2.70
N ARG A 2 -0.56 -18.04 -3.82
CA ARG A 2 0.40 -18.90 -4.53
C ARG A 2 1.70 -19.05 -3.76
N CYS A 3 2.20 -17.93 -3.23
CA CYS A 3 3.42 -17.93 -2.42
C CYS A 3 3.20 -18.23 -0.92
N TYR A 4 2.09 -18.87 -0.54
CA TYR A 4 1.75 -19.10 0.88
C TYR A 4 2.87 -19.82 1.66
N ARG A 5 3.57 -20.78 1.02
CA ARG A 5 4.65 -21.56 1.66
C ARG A 5 5.90 -20.73 1.98
N GLU A 6 6.06 -19.60 1.30
CA GLU A 6 7.18 -18.67 1.46
C GLU A 6 6.93 -17.62 2.55
N LEU A 7 5.67 -17.52 3.02
CA LEU A 7 5.31 -16.56 4.07
C LEU A 7 5.79 -17.04 5.43
N LYS A 8 6.30 -16.09 6.19
CA LYS A 8 6.78 -16.31 7.56
C LYS A 8 5.75 -15.81 8.56
N GLU A 9 5.73 -16.43 9.74
CA GLU A 9 4.88 -16.00 10.87
C GLU A 9 3.39 -15.85 10.49
N THR A 10 2.84 -16.78 9.72
CA THR A 10 1.46 -16.71 9.18
C THR A 10 0.41 -16.52 10.27
N LYS A 11 0.64 -17.07 11.48
CA LYS A 11 -0.22 -16.86 12.65
C LYS A 11 -0.26 -15.39 13.07
N ARG A 12 0.88 -14.71 13.09
CA ARG A 12 0.99 -13.29 13.40
C ARG A 12 0.39 -12.42 12.29
N LEU A 13 0.53 -12.83 11.02
CA LEU A 13 -0.14 -12.15 9.91
C LEU A 13 -1.66 -12.14 10.13
N ASN A 14 -2.26 -13.28 10.44
CA ASN A 14 -3.71 -13.38 10.70
C ASN A 14 -4.16 -12.46 11.86
N LEU A 15 -3.37 -12.35 12.90
CA LEU A 15 -3.64 -11.47 14.05
C LEU A 15 -3.43 -9.98 13.75
N SER A 16 -2.89 -9.63 12.58
CA SER A 16 -2.65 -8.22 12.20
C SER A 16 -3.85 -7.51 11.60
N ILE A 17 -4.94 -8.23 11.29
CA ILE A 17 -6.20 -7.62 10.85
C ILE A 17 -6.78 -6.76 11.99
N GLY A 18 -7.29 -5.58 11.63
CA GLY A 18 -7.78 -4.61 12.60
C GLY A 18 -6.67 -3.81 13.29
N SER A 19 -5.42 -3.84 12.75
CA SER A 19 -4.31 -3.06 13.29
C SER A 19 -3.87 -1.95 12.33
N LEU A 20 -3.51 -0.78 12.89
CA LEU A 20 -3.08 0.38 12.12
C LEU A 20 -1.69 0.17 11.48
N GLY A 21 -0.68 -0.14 12.30
CA GLY A 21 0.71 -0.22 11.90
C GLY A 21 1.46 1.10 11.93
N GLY A 22 2.78 1.02 11.87
CA GLY A 22 3.66 2.18 11.93
C GLY A 22 3.87 2.90 10.58
N GLY A 23 4.80 3.84 10.59
CA GLY A 23 5.15 4.66 9.44
C GLY A 23 4.14 5.78 9.19
N ASN A 24 3.78 5.98 7.92
CA ASN A 24 2.83 7.03 7.54
C ASN A 24 1.36 6.65 7.73
N HIS A 25 1.06 5.54 8.41
CA HIS A 25 -0.31 5.15 8.71
C HIS A 25 -0.93 6.05 9.79
N PHE A 26 -2.22 6.35 9.65
CA PHE A 26 -2.93 7.23 10.58
C PHE A 26 -4.42 6.93 10.67
N ILE A 27 -5.03 7.43 11.75
CA ILE A 27 -6.47 7.55 11.93
C ILE A 27 -6.75 9.02 12.25
N GLU A 28 -7.64 9.64 11.51
CA GLU A 28 -8.05 11.02 11.72
C GLU A 28 -9.56 11.13 11.87
N LEU A 29 -10.00 12.01 12.74
CA LEU A 29 -11.35 12.56 12.74
C LEU A 29 -11.25 13.96 12.16
N ASP A 30 -11.74 14.11 10.95
CA ASP A 30 -11.70 15.37 10.22
C ASP A 30 -13.07 16.04 10.24
N LYS A 31 -13.09 17.35 9.99
CA LYS A 31 -14.32 18.14 9.89
C LYS A 31 -14.25 19.07 8.68
N ASP A 32 -15.35 19.20 7.96
CA ASP A 32 -15.47 20.16 6.87
C ASP A 32 -16.07 21.51 7.35
N GLU A 33 -16.17 22.46 6.43
CA GLU A 33 -16.71 23.80 6.71
C GLU A 33 -18.20 23.78 7.07
N SER A 34 -18.96 22.76 6.65
CA SER A 34 -20.37 22.58 7.03
C SER A 34 -20.54 22.03 8.44
N GLY A 35 -19.48 21.53 9.05
CA GLY A 35 -19.49 20.92 10.36
C GLY A 35 -19.65 19.40 10.34
N LEU A 36 -19.71 18.76 9.16
CA LEU A 36 -19.78 17.32 9.02
C LEU A 36 -18.43 16.66 9.36
N PHE A 37 -18.49 15.57 10.12
CA PHE A 37 -17.31 14.81 10.50
C PHE A 37 -17.03 13.66 9.56
N TYR A 38 -15.75 13.36 9.38
CA TYR A 38 -15.23 12.28 8.54
C TYR A 38 -14.22 11.45 9.31
N LEU A 39 -14.42 10.15 9.38
CA LEU A 39 -13.41 9.23 9.90
C LEU A 39 -12.50 8.77 8.74
N VAL A 40 -11.24 9.15 8.79
CA VAL A 40 -10.23 8.81 7.77
C VAL A 40 -9.25 7.79 8.35
N VAL A 41 -9.10 6.64 7.66
CA VAL A 41 -8.19 5.57 8.08
C VAL A 41 -7.22 5.25 6.96
N HIS A 42 -5.94 5.53 7.17
CA HIS A 42 -4.87 5.21 6.25
C HIS A 42 -4.06 4.02 6.76
N THR A 43 -4.29 2.86 6.17
CA THR A 43 -3.52 1.64 6.43
C THR A 43 -3.61 0.68 5.25
N GLY A 44 -2.71 -0.31 5.22
CA GLY A 44 -2.55 -1.24 4.11
C GLY A 44 -2.64 -2.71 4.53
N SER A 45 -2.02 -3.57 3.72
CA SER A 45 -1.99 -5.03 3.88
C SER A 45 -1.05 -5.50 5.00
N ARG A 46 -0.50 -4.59 5.77
CA ARG A 46 0.44 -4.86 6.86
C ARG A 46 1.69 -5.61 6.32
N ASN A 47 2.30 -6.44 7.15
CA ASN A 47 3.49 -7.21 6.76
C ASN A 47 3.21 -8.24 5.65
N LEU A 48 1.95 -8.63 5.43
CA LEU A 48 1.58 -9.58 4.38
C LEU A 48 2.02 -9.10 3.00
N GLY A 49 1.61 -7.89 2.60
CA GLY A 49 1.97 -7.35 1.28
C GLY A 49 3.46 -7.15 1.12
N LYS A 50 4.17 -6.77 2.19
CA LYS A 50 5.63 -6.67 2.16
C LYS A 50 6.28 -8.03 1.87
N GLN A 51 5.89 -9.08 2.58
CA GLN A 51 6.44 -10.43 2.35
C GLN A 51 6.14 -10.94 0.95
N VAL A 52 4.94 -10.72 0.43
CA VAL A 52 4.56 -11.08 -0.93
C VAL A 52 5.43 -10.35 -1.95
N ALA A 53 5.57 -9.03 -1.83
CA ALA A 53 6.40 -8.23 -2.72
C ALA A 53 7.89 -8.67 -2.67
N ASP A 54 8.45 -8.86 -1.48
CA ASP A 54 9.83 -9.31 -1.29
C ASP A 54 10.07 -10.71 -1.91
N ASN A 55 9.09 -11.61 -1.79
CA ASN A 55 9.17 -12.95 -2.39
C ASN A 55 9.21 -12.88 -3.91
N TYR A 56 8.28 -12.16 -4.53
CA TYR A 56 8.22 -12.07 -5.99
C TYR A 56 9.37 -11.24 -6.57
N GLN A 57 9.90 -10.24 -5.86
CA GLN A 57 11.13 -9.55 -6.25
C GLN A 57 12.33 -10.51 -6.28
N LYS A 58 12.49 -11.35 -5.26
CA LYS A 58 13.54 -12.38 -5.24
C LYS A 58 13.36 -13.41 -6.36
N LEU A 59 12.11 -13.80 -6.64
CA LEU A 59 11.79 -14.72 -7.72
C LEU A 59 12.13 -14.08 -9.08
N ALA A 60 11.81 -12.81 -9.30
CA ALA A 60 12.16 -12.08 -10.50
C ALA A 60 13.68 -12.09 -10.77
N VAL A 61 14.48 -11.80 -9.73
CA VAL A 61 15.95 -11.87 -9.83
C VAL A 61 16.41 -13.29 -10.19
N LYS A 62 15.84 -14.34 -9.60
CA LYS A 62 16.15 -15.74 -9.93
C LYS A 62 15.78 -16.08 -11.39
N CYS A 63 14.63 -15.62 -11.88
CA CYS A 63 14.19 -15.84 -13.26
C CYS A 63 15.20 -15.22 -14.26
N GLN A 64 15.74 -14.03 -13.96
CA GLN A 64 16.80 -13.43 -14.78
C GLN A 64 18.12 -14.24 -14.80
N SER A 65 18.30 -15.14 -13.82
CA SER A 65 19.45 -16.04 -13.75
C SER A 65 19.20 -17.42 -14.37
N GLY A 66 18.05 -17.67 -14.98
CA GLY A 66 17.71 -18.95 -15.61
C GLY A 66 16.85 -19.89 -14.76
N TRP A 67 16.26 -19.39 -13.69
CA TRP A 67 15.38 -20.19 -12.81
C TRP A 67 14.14 -20.71 -13.54
N ALA A 68 13.56 -19.92 -14.44
CA ALA A 68 12.38 -20.31 -15.19
C ALA A 68 12.66 -21.52 -16.09
N GLU A 69 13.79 -21.48 -16.79
CA GLU A 69 14.24 -22.57 -17.67
C GLU A 69 14.54 -23.85 -16.87
N LEU A 70 15.19 -23.71 -15.69
CA LEU A 70 15.43 -24.85 -14.80
C LEU A 70 14.12 -25.51 -14.35
N MET A 71 13.11 -24.72 -13.97
CA MET A 71 11.80 -25.24 -13.53
C MET A 71 11.01 -25.87 -14.68
N GLU A 72 11.09 -25.31 -15.88
CA GLU A 72 10.47 -25.89 -17.08
C GLU A 72 11.07 -27.26 -17.39
N GLU A 73 12.39 -27.37 -17.39
CA GLU A 73 13.09 -28.64 -17.58
C GLU A 73 12.76 -29.67 -16.49
N GLN A 74 12.72 -29.23 -15.22
CA GLN A 74 12.28 -30.08 -14.12
C GLN A 74 10.87 -30.63 -14.33
N ASN A 75 9.93 -29.76 -14.72
CA ASN A 75 8.55 -30.17 -14.96
C ASN A 75 8.43 -31.15 -16.14
N ARG A 76 9.23 -30.97 -17.18
CA ARG A 76 9.33 -31.89 -18.32
C ARG A 76 9.79 -33.27 -17.85
N LEU A 77 10.87 -33.34 -17.09
CA LEU A 77 11.39 -34.60 -16.54
C LEU A 77 10.38 -35.29 -15.62
N ILE A 78 9.69 -34.52 -14.76
CA ILE A 78 8.63 -35.07 -13.91
C ILE A 78 7.52 -35.71 -14.74
N ALA A 79 7.09 -35.10 -15.82
CA ALA A 79 6.06 -35.63 -16.70
C ALA A 79 6.55 -36.92 -17.42
N GLU A 80 7.76 -36.90 -17.98
CA GLU A 80 8.36 -38.06 -18.68
C GLU A 80 8.52 -39.26 -17.76
N TYR A 81 9.10 -39.08 -16.56
CA TYR A 81 9.32 -40.18 -15.62
C TYR A 81 8.03 -40.73 -15.02
N LYS A 82 7.03 -39.87 -14.80
CA LYS A 82 5.68 -40.32 -14.39
C LYS A 82 5.00 -41.15 -15.49
N GLN A 83 5.09 -40.74 -16.74
CA GLN A 83 4.52 -41.45 -17.87
C GLN A 83 5.21 -42.79 -18.10
N ALA A 84 6.52 -42.84 -17.89
CA ALA A 84 7.32 -44.06 -18.00
C ALA A 84 7.20 -45.00 -16.79
N GLY A 85 6.46 -44.63 -15.73
CA GLY A 85 6.32 -45.42 -14.51
C GLY A 85 7.56 -45.44 -13.59
N ARG A 86 8.60 -44.63 -13.90
CA ARG A 86 9.92 -44.58 -13.22
C ARG A 86 9.96 -43.58 -12.07
N LYS A 87 8.96 -43.60 -11.21
CA LYS A 87 8.82 -42.59 -10.12
C LYS A 87 9.94 -42.66 -9.08
N ASP A 88 10.50 -43.84 -8.87
CA ASP A 88 11.53 -44.06 -7.83
C ASP A 88 12.87 -43.39 -8.18
N GLU A 89 13.13 -43.19 -9.48
CA GLU A 89 14.34 -42.52 -9.99
C GLU A 89 14.23 -40.99 -10.04
N LEU A 90 13.01 -40.48 -9.89
CA LEU A 90 12.70 -39.06 -10.12
C LEU A 90 13.47 -38.11 -9.20
N GLN A 91 13.66 -38.47 -7.92
CA GLN A 91 14.40 -37.62 -6.97
C GLN A 91 15.87 -37.47 -7.34
N ASP A 92 16.50 -38.54 -7.82
CA ASP A 92 17.91 -38.54 -8.20
C ASP A 92 18.13 -37.71 -9.48
N VAL A 93 17.25 -37.88 -10.46
CA VAL A 93 17.29 -37.12 -11.72
C VAL A 93 17.07 -35.62 -11.46
N ILE A 94 16.13 -35.24 -10.62
CA ILE A 94 15.91 -33.84 -10.27
C ILE A 94 17.15 -33.27 -9.54
N ARG A 95 17.75 -34.04 -8.65
CA ARG A 95 18.98 -33.63 -7.95
C ARG A 95 20.14 -33.42 -8.92
N GLU A 96 20.33 -34.32 -9.90
CA GLU A 96 21.34 -34.18 -10.92
C GLU A 96 21.09 -32.97 -11.83
N LEU A 97 19.84 -32.71 -12.22
CA LEU A 97 19.46 -31.49 -12.95
C LEU A 97 19.87 -30.24 -12.20
N HIS A 98 19.48 -30.14 -10.92
CA HIS A 98 19.81 -28.96 -10.09
C HIS A 98 21.33 -28.79 -9.89
N ASN A 99 22.09 -29.87 -9.74
CA ASN A 99 23.54 -29.84 -9.58
C ASN A 99 24.27 -29.45 -10.87
N SER A 100 23.76 -29.86 -12.00
CA SER A 100 24.38 -29.61 -13.32
C SER A 100 23.97 -28.24 -13.91
N PHE A 101 22.83 -27.70 -13.52
CA PHE A 101 22.35 -26.44 -14.06
C PHE A 101 23.17 -25.25 -13.54
N LYS A 102 23.78 -24.51 -14.46
CA LYS A 102 24.57 -23.33 -14.14
C LYS A 102 23.69 -22.09 -14.23
N MET A 103 23.37 -21.52 -13.09
CA MET A 103 22.69 -20.21 -13.02
C MET A 103 23.56 -19.13 -13.72
N ARG A 104 22.93 -18.35 -14.58
CA ARG A 104 23.58 -17.23 -15.26
C ARG A 104 23.69 -16.02 -14.33
N LYS A 105 24.70 -15.19 -14.53
CA LYS A 105 24.72 -13.87 -13.86
C LYS A 105 23.65 -12.99 -14.50
N PRO A 106 22.75 -12.37 -13.72
CA PRO A 106 21.74 -11.47 -14.27
C PRO A 106 22.39 -10.33 -15.07
N THR A 107 21.80 -10.00 -16.19
CA THR A 107 22.26 -8.90 -17.08
C THR A 107 21.64 -7.57 -16.71
N ILE A 108 20.56 -7.58 -15.93
CA ILE A 108 19.86 -6.39 -15.45
C ILE A 108 20.01 -6.23 -13.93
N PRO A 109 19.99 -4.99 -13.41
CA PRO A 109 20.02 -4.76 -11.98
C PRO A 109 18.85 -5.47 -11.26
N PRO A 110 19.07 -5.97 -10.02
CA PRO A 110 18.02 -6.65 -9.25
C PRO A 110 16.71 -5.85 -9.12
N ASP A 111 16.82 -4.53 -8.94
CA ASP A 111 15.66 -3.65 -8.78
C ASP A 111 14.81 -3.48 -10.05
N LEU A 112 15.39 -3.82 -11.22
CA LEU A 112 14.71 -3.80 -12.52
C LEU A 112 14.30 -5.20 -12.99
N SER A 113 14.52 -6.23 -12.17
CA SER A 113 14.12 -7.61 -12.49
C SER A 113 12.60 -7.71 -12.59
N TYR A 114 12.13 -8.49 -13.54
CA TYR A 114 10.71 -8.64 -13.84
C TYR A 114 10.29 -10.11 -13.94
N LEU A 115 8.98 -10.34 -13.89
CA LEU A 115 8.34 -11.65 -14.02
C LEU A 115 7.53 -11.70 -15.32
N GLU A 116 7.51 -12.87 -15.95
CA GLU A 116 6.75 -13.18 -17.16
C GLU A 116 5.91 -14.45 -16.96
N GLY A 117 5.00 -14.71 -17.91
CA GLY A 117 4.20 -15.93 -17.94
C GLY A 117 3.48 -16.21 -16.62
N THR A 118 3.50 -17.46 -16.21
CA THR A 118 2.82 -17.94 -15.00
C THR A 118 3.29 -17.25 -13.73
N TYR A 119 4.57 -16.91 -13.60
CA TYR A 119 5.08 -16.20 -12.42
C TYR A 119 4.52 -14.78 -12.28
N ARG A 120 4.32 -14.07 -13.41
CA ARG A 120 3.64 -12.78 -13.43
C ARG A 120 2.17 -12.92 -13.00
N GLU A 121 1.47 -13.93 -13.52
CA GLU A 121 0.08 -14.19 -13.17
C GLU A 121 -0.09 -14.55 -11.68
N ASP A 122 0.80 -15.37 -11.15
CA ASP A 122 0.83 -15.73 -9.73
C ASP A 122 1.06 -14.49 -8.85
N TYR A 123 1.97 -13.59 -9.24
CA TYR A 123 2.18 -12.32 -8.55
C TYR A 123 0.93 -11.44 -8.56
N LEU A 124 0.31 -11.25 -9.72
CA LEU A 124 -0.90 -10.44 -9.84
C LEU A 124 -2.06 -11.01 -9.00
N TYR A 125 -2.20 -12.32 -8.98
CA TYR A 125 -3.19 -13.00 -8.14
C TYR A 125 -2.93 -12.73 -6.64
N ASP A 126 -1.71 -12.93 -6.18
CA ASP A 126 -1.34 -12.73 -4.77
C ASP A 126 -1.38 -11.25 -4.35
N MET A 127 -1.03 -10.33 -5.26
CA MET A 127 -1.19 -8.89 -5.05
C MET A 127 -2.67 -8.51 -4.83
N ARG A 128 -3.60 -9.05 -5.63
CA ARG A 128 -5.04 -8.82 -5.44
C ARG A 128 -5.53 -9.34 -4.09
N LEU A 129 -5.03 -10.47 -3.63
CA LEU A 129 -5.34 -10.96 -2.27
C LEU A 129 -4.82 -10.01 -1.19
N CYS A 130 -3.63 -9.42 -1.37
CA CYS A 130 -3.12 -8.39 -0.46
C CYS A 130 -3.97 -7.12 -0.46
N GLN A 131 -4.51 -6.71 -1.60
CA GLN A 131 -5.46 -5.59 -1.69
C GLN A 131 -6.76 -5.89 -0.94
N GLN A 132 -7.33 -7.09 -1.12
CA GLN A 132 -8.51 -7.52 -0.37
C GLN A 132 -8.24 -7.55 1.14
N TRP A 133 -7.07 -8.05 1.55
CA TRP A 133 -6.64 -8.02 2.94
C TRP A 133 -6.59 -6.60 3.50
N ALA A 134 -5.98 -5.67 2.76
CA ALA A 134 -5.91 -4.27 3.14
C ALA A 134 -7.31 -3.63 3.28
N LYS A 135 -8.22 -3.96 2.36
CA LYS A 135 -9.62 -3.52 2.42
C LYS A 135 -10.33 -4.02 3.67
N ILE A 136 -10.18 -5.31 4.00
CA ILE A 136 -10.74 -5.91 5.23
C ILE A 136 -10.13 -5.25 6.46
N ASN A 137 -8.81 -4.99 6.47
CA ASN A 137 -8.11 -4.33 7.57
C ASN A 137 -8.70 -2.93 7.85
N ARG A 138 -8.86 -2.09 6.80
CA ARG A 138 -9.48 -0.77 6.94
C ARG A 138 -10.92 -0.86 7.44
N ARG A 139 -11.73 -1.73 6.85
CA ARG A 139 -13.13 -1.93 7.28
C ARG A 139 -13.25 -2.39 8.73
N MET A 140 -12.36 -3.25 9.19
CA MET A 140 -12.35 -3.70 10.58
C MET A 140 -12.04 -2.55 11.53
N ILE A 141 -11.01 -1.74 11.25
CA ILE A 141 -10.66 -0.57 12.07
C ILE A 141 -11.82 0.42 12.08
N THR A 142 -12.33 0.78 10.89
CA THR A 142 -13.44 1.73 10.75
C THR A 142 -14.68 1.25 11.49
N GLY A 143 -15.03 -0.04 11.34
CA GLY A 143 -16.20 -0.65 11.98
C GLY A 143 -16.08 -0.63 13.51
N LEU A 144 -14.91 -0.96 14.08
CA LEU A 144 -14.69 -0.93 15.51
C LEU A 144 -14.80 0.49 16.10
N ILE A 145 -14.26 1.49 15.41
CA ILE A 145 -14.33 2.89 15.85
C ILE A 145 -15.77 3.39 15.75
N MET A 146 -16.45 3.15 14.64
CA MET A 146 -17.84 3.58 14.44
C MET A 146 -18.78 2.90 15.45
N ASP A 147 -18.64 1.60 15.69
CA ASP A 147 -19.43 0.88 16.70
C ASP A 147 -19.25 1.49 18.10
N TYR A 148 -18.02 1.85 18.46
CA TYR A 148 -17.76 2.58 19.72
C TYR A 148 -18.44 3.95 19.76
N LEU A 149 -18.28 4.78 18.71
CA LEU A 149 -18.86 6.13 18.66
C LEU A 149 -20.39 6.08 18.72
N ILE A 150 -21.03 5.14 18.02
CA ILE A 150 -22.48 4.93 18.05
C ILE A 150 -22.95 4.52 19.44
N ARG A 151 -22.29 3.57 20.09
CA ARG A 151 -22.65 3.12 21.46
C ARG A 151 -22.51 4.24 22.49
N GLN A 152 -21.60 5.18 22.28
CA GLN A 152 -21.43 6.35 23.14
C GLN A 152 -22.41 7.51 22.80
N GLY A 153 -23.20 7.37 21.74
CA GLY A 153 -24.12 8.41 21.27
C GLY A 153 -23.44 9.60 20.56
N TYR A 154 -22.22 9.42 20.10
CA TYR A 154 -21.46 10.46 19.37
C TYR A 154 -21.68 10.41 17.87
N ALA A 155 -22.22 9.33 17.33
CA ALA A 155 -22.49 9.17 15.90
C ALA A 155 -23.78 8.37 15.70
N ASP A 156 -24.43 8.61 14.57
CA ASP A 156 -25.52 7.79 14.06
C ASP A 156 -25.01 6.69 13.12
N MET A 157 -25.89 5.73 12.78
CA MET A 157 -25.58 4.73 11.78
C MET A 157 -25.22 5.38 10.44
N CYS A 158 -24.03 5.06 9.92
CA CYS A 158 -23.59 5.54 8.62
C CYS A 158 -24.05 4.56 7.52
N GLU A 159 -24.60 5.07 6.44
CA GLU A 159 -24.93 4.26 5.27
C GLU A 159 -23.66 3.84 4.52
N ASP A 160 -23.62 2.59 4.05
CA ASP A 160 -22.46 2.04 3.33
C ASP A 160 -22.08 2.85 2.07
N ASN A 161 -23.04 3.52 1.43
CA ASN A 161 -22.83 4.35 0.24
C ASN A 161 -22.03 5.65 0.52
N LEU A 162 -21.87 6.04 1.78
CA LEU A 162 -21.06 7.18 2.19
C LEU A 162 -19.58 6.82 2.35
N GLN A 163 -19.25 5.53 2.35
CA GLN A 163 -17.88 5.06 2.45
C GLN A 163 -17.23 4.95 1.07
N PHE A 164 -15.98 5.38 0.97
CA PHE A 164 -15.16 5.16 -0.22
C PHE A 164 -13.70 4.98 0.18
N GLU A 165 -12.91 4.44 -0.73
CA GLU A 165 -11.48 4.23 -0.50
C GLU A 165 -10.66 4.57 -1.74
N SER A 166 -9.46 5.09 -1.52
CA SER A 166 -8.43 5.23 -2.55
C SER A 166 -7.26 4.35 -2.19
N ILE A 167 -6.75 3.61 -3.16
CA ILE A 167 -5.59 2.74 -2.97
C ILE A 167 -4.42 3.22 -3.81
N HIS A 168 -3.22 2.99 -3.31
CA HIS A 168 -1.99 3.32 -4.02
C HIS A 168 -0.98 2.15 -3.94
N ASN A 169 0.07 2.19 -4.78
CA ASN A 169 1.09 1.15 -4.87
C ASN A 169 0.51 -0.21 -5.28
N TYR A 170 -0.12 -0.25 -6.45
CA TYR A 170 -0.76 -1.45 -6.98
C TYR A 170 -0.74 -1.47 -8.52
N ILE A 171 -1.12 -2.61 -9.09
CA ILE A 171 -1.42 -2.76 -10.51
C ILE A 171 -2.92 -2.98 -10.64
N SER A 172 -3.59 -2.13 -11.40
CA SER A 172 -5.03 -2.22 -11.66
C SER A 172 -5.36 -3.32 -12.69
N ASP A 173 -6.65 -3.65 -12.83
CA ASP A 173 -7.07 -4.73 -13.74
C ASP A 173 -6.81 -4.40 -15.23
N ASP A 174 -6.73 -3.13 -15.58
CA ASP A 174 -6.30 -2.61 -16.89
C ASP A 174 -4.77 -2.53 -17.05
N ASN A 175 -4.02 -3.13 -16.12
CA ASN A 175 -2.55 -3.19 -16.07
C ASN A 175 -1.84 -1.84 -15.91
N ILE A 176 -2.50 -0.82 -15.40
CA ILE A 176 -1.83 0.43 -15.03
C ILE A 176 -1.13 0.25 -13.70
N ILE A 177 0.19 0.53 -13.67
CA ILE A 177 1.00 0.52 -12.44
C ILE A 177 0.90 1.88 -11.78
N ARG A 178 0.39 1.91 -10.54
CA ARG A 178 0.33 3.14 -9.74
C ARG A 178 1.22 3.02 -8.53
N LYS A 179 2.24 3.86 -8.46
CA LYS A 179 3.12 4.01 -7.28
C LYS A 179 3.23 5.49 -6.93
N GLY A 180 2.81 5.86 -5.73
CA GLY A 180 2.68 7.28 -5.37
C GLY A 180 1.53 7.97 -6.10
N ALA A 181 0.61 7.21 -6.65
CA ALA A 181 -0.57 7.66 -7.37
C ALA A 181 -1.79 6.81 -7.01
N ILE A 182 -2.97 7.41 -7.16
CA ILE A 182 -4.29 6.77 -7.00
C ILE A 182 -5.03 6.79 -8.32
N SER A 183 -6.07 5.96 -8.44
CA SER A 183 -7.03 6.04 -9.55
C SER A 183 -7.85 7.34 -9.45
N ALA A 184 -8.12 7.94 -10.61
CA ALA A 184 -8.93 9.16 -10.75
C ALA A 184 -9.70 9.11 -12.08
N ASN A 185 -10.41 7.99 -12.32
CA ASN A 185 -11.28 7.84 -13.49
C ASN A 185 -12.37 8.92 -13.46
N ALA A 186 -12.98 9.19 -14.63
CA ALA A 186 -14.05 10.18 -14.72
C ALA A 186 -15.20 9.87 -13.75
N GLY A 187 -15.49 10.80 -12.83
CA GLY A 187 -16.53 10.64 -11.81
C GLY A 187 -16.13 9.81 -10.58
N GLU A 188 -14.94 9.23 -10.54
CA GLU A 188 -14.45 8.45 -9.40
C GLU A 188 -14.18 9.34 -8.19
N LYS A 189 -14.77 9.03 -7.05
CA LYS A 189 -14.51 9.71 -5.78
C LYS A 189 -13.20 9.23 -5.19
N CYS A 190 -12.32 10.15 -4.84
CA CYS A 190 -11.00 9.84 -4.28
C CYS A 190 -10.60 10.81 -3.17
N ILE A 191 -9.66 10.39 -2.33
CA ILE A 191 -9.11 11.18 -1.23
C ILE A 191 -7.60 11.36 -1.43
N ILE A 192 -7.12 12.60 -1.22
CA ILE A 192 -5.70 12.96 -1.27
C ILE A 192 -5.30 13.54 0.10
N PRO A 193 -4.69 12.74 0.98
CA PRO A 193 -4.16 13.21 2.26
C PRO A 193 -3.04 14.23 2.06
N LEU A 194 -3.02 15.28 2.86
CA LEU A 194 -1.99 16.29 2.83
C LEU A 194 -0.97 16.07 3.94
N ASN A 195 -1.36 16.36 5.17
CA ASN A 195 -0.54 16.19 6.38
C ASN A 195 -1.43 16.27 7.62
N MET A 196 -0.85 16.03 8.79
CA MET A 196 -1.55 15.99 10.10
C MET A 196 -2.27 17.30 10.48
N ARG A 197 -1.95 18.44 9.85
CA ARG A 197 -2.56 19.75 10.10
C ARG A 197 -3.56 20.17 9.03
N ASP A 198 -3.19 19.96 7.78
CA ASP A 198 -3.96 20.48 6.64
C ASP A 198 -5.06 19.49 6.21
N GLY A 199 -5.02 18.24 6.71
CA GLY A 199 -6.03 17.20 6.51
C GLY A 199 -6.00 16.58 5.13
N SER A 200 -7.15 16.44 4.51
CA SER A 200 -7.30 15.73 3.23
C SER A 200 -8.22 16.48 2.25
N LEU A 201 -8.00 16.24 0.97
CA LEU A 201 -8.87 16.71 -0.10
C LEU A 201 -9.80 15.56 -0.53
N ILE A 202 -11.09 15.78 -0.54
CA ILE A 202 -12.06 14.90 -1.20
C ILE A 202 -12.23 15.41 -2.62
N CYS A 203 -12.01 14.53 -3.59
CA CYS A 203 -11.94 14.89 -5.00
C CYS A 203 -12.81 13.97 -5.86
N ILE A 204 -13.13 14.47 -7.06
CA ILE A 204 -13.73 13.68 -8.14
C ILE A 204 -12.73 13.62 -9.30
N GLY A 205 -12.41 12.42 -9.76
CA GLY A 205 -11.52 12.17 -10.89
C GLY A 205 -12.06 12.74 -12.19
N LYS A 206 -11.18 13.28 -13.02
CA LYS A 206 -11.50 13.81 -14.35
C LYS A 206 -11.30 12.80 -15.47
N GLY A 207 -10.68 11.63 -15.18
CA GLY A 207 -10.39 10.62 -16.20
C GLY A 207 -9.41 11.11 -17.26
N ASN A 208 -8.43 11.93 -16.88
CA ASN A 208 -7.47 12.51 -17.82
C ASN A 208 -6.50 11.42 -18.31
N GLY A 209 -6.59 11.08 -19.62
CA GLY A 209 -5.78 10.05 -20.26
C GLY A 209 -4.28 10.37 -20.28
N ASP A 210 -3.89 11.66 -20.35
CA ASP A 210 -2.49 12.08 -20.33
C ASP A 210 -1.79 11.72 -19.01
N TRP A 211 -2.58 11.54 -17.96
CA TRP A 211 -2.12 11.11 -16.63
C TRP A 211 -2.55 9.66 -16.29
N ASN A 212 -2.83 8.83 -17.29
CA ASN A 212 -3.33 7.46 -17.09
C ASN A 212 -4.51 7.39 -16.10
N CYS A 213 -5.45 8.34 -16.19
CA CYS A 213 -6.59 8.47 -15.27
C CYS A 213 -6.15 8.37 -13.80
N SER A 214 -5.08 9.07 -13.43
CA SER A 214 -4.47 8.98 -12.10
C SER A 214 -4.31 10.37 -11.48
N ALA A 215 -4.23 10.41 -10.14
CA ALA A 215 -3.95 11.60 -9.35
C ALA A 215 -2.87 11.30 -8.29
N PRO A 216 -2.25 12.32 -7.67
CA PRO A 216 -1.33 12.10 -6.55
C PRO A 216 -2.02 11.39 -5.40
N HIS A 217 -1.30 10.49 -4.71
CA HIS A 217 -1.82 9.79 -3.53
C HIS A 217 -1.71 10.60 -2.23
N GLY A 218 -1.08 11.78 -2.26
CA GLY A 218 -0.83 12.65 -1.12
C GLY A 218 0.00 13.86 -1.51
N ALA A 219 0.31 14.74 -0.55
CA ALA A 219 1.00 16.00 -0.79
C ALA A 219 2.44 15.85 -1.32
N GLY A 220 3.09 14.73 -1.05
CA GLY A 220 4.52 14.56 -1.29
C GLY A 220 5.38 15.34 -0.29
N ARG A 221 6.61 14.90 -0.11
CA ARG A 221 7.56 15.46 0.86
C ARG A 221 8.49 16.46 0.20
N ILE A 222 8.88 17.51 0.96
CA ILE A 222 9.91 18.46 0.55
C ILE A 222 11.26 18.12 1.16
N MET A 223 11.30 17.24 2.16
CA MET A 223 12.53 16.74 2.78
C MET A 223 12.45 15.27 3.09
N SER A 224 13.59 14.59 3.15
CA SER A 224 13.70 13.19 3.52
C SER A 224 13.38 12.98 5.02
N ARG A 225 13.11 11.74 5.43
CA ARG A 225 12.90 11.39 6.85
C ARG A 225 14.09 11.81 7.71
N SER A 226 15.31 11.46 7.30
CA SER A 226 16.53 11.81 8.03
C SER A 226 16.72 13.33 8.16
N GLN A 227 16.43 14.09 7.12
CA GLN A 227 16.47 15.55 7.20
C GLN A 227 15.42 16.13 8.15
N ALA A 228 14.23 15.54 8.19
CA ALA A 228 13.17 15.95 9.12
C ALA A 228 13.60 15.77 10.59
N PHE A 229 14.18 14.61 10.93
CA PHE A 229 14.71 14.35 12.27
C PHE A 229 15.81 15.33 12.68
N GLN A 230 16.64 15.78 11.73
CA GLN A 230 17.74 16.72 11.99
C GLN A 230 17.29 18.18 12.08
N ASN A 231 16.34 18.59 11.26
CA ASN A 231 16.03 20.01 11.03
C ASN A 231 14.76 20.49 11.74
N ILE A 232 13.87 19.59 12.17
CA ILE A 232 12.63 19.99 12.84
C ILE A 232 12.79 19.90 14.35
N SER A 233 12.51 21.00 15.04
CA SER A 233 12.43 21.01 16.50
C SER A 233 11.05 20.53 16.96
N LEU A 234 10.96 19.92 18.16
CA LEU A 234 9.67 19.55 18.75
C LEU A 234 8.78 20.77 19.01
N ASP A 235 9.37 21.90 19.38
CA ASP A 235 8.63 23.13 19.63
C ASP A 235 7.97 23.68 18.35
N ASP A 236 8.66 23.62 17.21
CA ASP A 236 8.09 24.02 15.92
C ASP A 236 7.02 23.03 15.48
N TYR A 237 7.24 21.73 15.69
CA TYR A 237 6.24 20.70 15.40
C TYR A 237 5.00 20.92 16.26
N ALA A 238 5.14 21.09 17.60
CA ALA A 238 4.01 21.34 18.49
C ALA A 238 3.24 22.62 18.12
N ARG A 239 3.97 23.70 17.78
CA ARG A 239 3.32 24.95 17.31
C ARG A 239 2.54 24.75 16.01
N SER A 240 3.08 23.96 15.09
CA SER A 240 2.42 23.67 13.81
C SER A 240 1.11 22.88 13.97
N MET A 241 0.95 22.16 15.10
CA MET A 241 -0.21 21.32 15.40
C MET A 241 -1.23 22.01 16.32
N GLN A 242 -1.08 23.31 16.63
CA GLN A 242 -2.03 24.03 17.46
C GLN A 242 -3.45 23.97 16.89
N GLY A 243 -4.43 23.66 17.75
CA GLY A 243 -5.84 23.51 17.39
C GLY A 243 -6.25 22.10 16.96
N ILE A 244 -5.31 21.15 16.89
CA ILE A 244 -5.58 19.73 16.60
C ILE A 244 -5.24 18.92 17.83
N TYR A 245 -6.18 18.09 18.29
CA TYR A 245 -5.89 17.17 19.39
C TYR A 245 -5.09 15.97 18.88
N THR A 246 -3.90 15.78 19.43
CA THR A 246 -3.02 14.65 19.10
C THR A 246 -2.03 14.37 20.21
N GLU A 247 -1.74 13.10 20.46
CA GLU A 247 -0.68 12.63 21.37
C GLU A 247 0.60 12.22 20.59
N CYS A 248 0.61 12.46 19.27
CA CYS A 248 1.66 11.97 18.38
C CYS A 248 2.74 13.02 18.06
N VAL A 249 2.80 14.12 18.79
CA VAL A 249 3.87 15.12 18.65
C VAL A 249 5.04 14.74 19.57
N ASN A 250 5.98 13.98 19.02
CA ASN A 250 7.14 13.49 19.76
C ASN A 250 8.35 13.29 18.82
N GLU A 251 9.51 12.90 19.37
CA GLU A 251 10.73 12.67 18.60
C GLU A 251 10.56 11.60 17.49
N GLU A 252 9.79 10.54 17.74
CA GLU A 252 9.65 9.41 16.82
C GLU A 252 8.80 9.75 15.58
N THR A 253 7.97 10.80 15.67
CA THR A 253 7.05 11.22 14.60
C THR A 253 7.47 12.54 13.92
N LYS A 254 8.64 13.08 14.20
CA LYS A 254 9.14 14.32 13.57
C LYS A 254 9.12 14.29 12.05
N ASP A 255 9.39 13.14 11.48
CA ASP A 255 9.38 12.97 10.03
C ASP A 255 7.98 13.04 9.40
N GLU A 256 6.93 13.05 10.22
CA GLU A 256 5.54 13.21 9.80
C GLU A 256 4.98 14.62 10.11
N SER A 257 5.81 15.52 10.65
CA SER A 257 5.43 16.92 10.88
C SER A 257 4.86 17.58 9.62
N PRO A 258 3.85 18.45 9.71
CA PRO A 258 3.28 19.19 8.58
C PRO A 258 4.34 19.92 7.73
N MET A 259 5.43 20.39 8.35
CA MET A 259 6.51 21.11 7.69
C MET A 259 7.35 20.26 6.71
N VAL A 260 7.18 18.94 6.74
CA VAL A 260 7.88 17.99 5.85
C VAL A 260 7.24 17.92 4.47
N TYR A 261 5.99 18.34 4.37
CA TYR A 261 5.14 18.16 3.19
C TYR A 261 5.01 19.43 2.37
N LYS A 262 4.71 19.29 1.10
CA LYS A 262 4.40 20.41 0.21
C LYS A 262 3.19 21.18 0.72
N PRO A 263 3.15 22.52 0.53
CA PRO A 263 2.02 23.34 0.93
C PRO A 263 0.73 22.94 0.22
N LYS A 264 -0.39 22.96 0.96
CA LYS A 264 -1.73 22.63 0.44
C LYS A 264 -2.06 23.36 -0.87
N ASP A 265 -1.82 24.67 -0.93
CA ASP A 265 -2.17 25.49 -2.09
C ASP A 265 -1.35 25.14 -3.33
N GLU A 266 -0.10 24.68 -3.16
CA GLU A 266 0.70 24.15 -4.26
C GLU A 266 0.08 22.86 -4.82
N ILE A 267 -0.35 21.95 -3.93
CA ILE A 267 -1.00 20.71 -4.35
C ILE A 267 -2.29 21.00 -5.10
N ILE A 268 -3.18 21.81 -4.54
CA ILE A 268 -4.46 22.16 -5.17
C ILE A 268 -4.27 22.74 -6.57
N ARG A 269 -3.29 23.62 -6.77
CA ARG A 269 -3.01 24.17 -8.10
C ARG A 269 -2.54 23.12 -9.10
N ASN A 270 -1.70 22.17 -8.65
CA ASN A 270 -1.06 21.20 -9.54
C ASN A 270 -1.91 19.97 -9.85
N ILE A 271 -2.98 19.69 -9.10
CA ILE A 271 -3.85 18.53 -9.33
C ILE A 271 -5.05 18.82 -10.23
N ASN A 272 -5.24 20.08 -10.61
CA ASN A 272 -6.44 20.52 -11.33
C ASN A 272 -6.66 19.78 -12.66
N ASP A 273 -5.61 19.29 -13.31
CA ASP A 273 -5.74 18.53 -14.56
C ASP A 273 -6.27 17.11 -14.34
N THR A 274 -6.14 16.56 -13.14
CA THR A 274 -6.46 15.16 -12.83
C THR A 274 -7.74 14.99 -12.03
N VAL A 275 -8.03 15.92 -11.13
CA VAL A 275 -9.21 15.87 -10.24
C VAL A 275 -9.84 17.24 -10.06
N SER A 276 -11.11 17.23 -9.65
CA SER A 276 -11.82 18.41 -9.11
C SER A 276 -11.92 18.26 -7.59
N VAL A 277 -11.40 19.23 -6.82
CA VAL A 277 -11.56 19.25 -5.37
C VAL A 277 -13.00 19.63 -5.04
N VAL A 278 -13.72 18.76 -4.33
CA VAL A 278 -15.13 18.99 -3.94
C VAL A 278 -15.27 19.33 -2.46
N ASN A 279 -14.31 18.90 -1.62
CA ASN A 279 -14.31 19.26 -0.22
C ASN A 279 -12.90 19.24 0.36
N VAL A 280 -12.66 20.05 1.38
CA VAL A 280 -11.44 20.08 2.18
C VAL A 280 -11.83 19.74 3.61
N ILE A 281 -11.32 18.64 4.12
CA ILE A 281 -11.56 18.16 5.47
C ILE A 281 -10.31 18.36 6.32
N LYS A 282 -10.46 18.92 7.53
CA LYS A 282 -9.35 19.27 8.42
C LYS A 282 -9.42 18.45 9.71
N PRO A 283 -8.28 17.94 10.19
CA PRO A 283 -8.25 17.15 11.41
C PRO A 283 -8.70 17.99 12.64
N VAL A 284 -9.56 17.39 13.44
CA VAL A 284 -9.83 17.81 14.81
C VAL A 284 -9.14 16.86 15.80
N TYR A 285 -8.91 15.64 15.36
CA TYR A 285 -8.13 14.61 16.06
C TYR A 285 -7.25 13.86 15.06
N ASN A 286 -5.98 13.64 15.44
CA ASN A 286 -5.05 12.83 14.65
C ASN A 286 -4.32 11.83 15.54
N PHE A 287 -4.26 10.59 15.08
CA PHE A 287 -3.48 9.51 15.68
C PHE A 287 -2.54 8.88 14.64
N LYS A 288 -1.26 8.86 14.95
CA LYS A 288 -0.23 8.12 14.22
C LYS A 288 0.44 7.09 15.11
N ALA A 289 0.68 5.92 14.59
CA ALA A 289 1.50 4.95 15.28
C ALA A 289 2.98 5.29 15.07
N ALA A 290 3.75 5.30 16.15
CA ALA A 290 5.21 5.29 16.08
C ALA A 290 5.73 4.00 15.40
N GLU A 291 6.89 4.06 14.77
CA GLU A 291 7.54 2.88 14.16
C GLU A 291 8.04 1.88 15.20
#